data_a0ae05b01b367f3472f19f44e96c571f
#
_entry.id   a0ae05b01b367f3472f19f44e96c571f
#
_cell.length_a   1.000
_cell.length_b   1.000
_cell.length_c   1.000
_cell.angle_alpha   90.00
_cell.angle_beta   90.00
_cell.angle_gamma   90.00
#
_symmetry.space_group_name_H-M   'P 1'
#
loop_
_entity.id
_entity.type
_entity.pdbx_description
1 polymer ?
#
loop_
_entity_poly.entity_id
_entity_poly.type
_entity_poly.pdbx_seq_one_letter_code
_entity_poly.pdbx_strand_id
1 'polypeptide(L)'
;MKQENRQNQYAEFSMTISTSRELWRYLFRGQKNSSEKFTRVEAFHDLIERQYAALQQENDCIFGSISCLSRAWHWDRDTTSAFITDLEKFGVVSRYDIGKRAVLKLNCTIG
;
A
#
# COMPACT_ATOMS: atom_id res chain seq x y z
N MET A 1 -20.14 9.18 26.40
CA MET A 1 -19.03 8.85 27.15
C MET A 1 -18.28 7.65 26.68
N LYS A 2 -18.91 6.53 26.70
CA LYS A 2 -18.22 5.30 26.34
C LYS A 2 -17.86 5.24 24.89
N GLN A 3 -18.67 5.84 24.06
CA GLN A 3 -18.37 5.84 22.64
C GLN A 3 -17.06 6.51 22.35
N GLU A 4 -16.72 7.52 23.12
CA GLU A 4 -15.46 8.20 22.89
C GLU A 4 -14.29 7.28 23.10
N ASN A 5 -14.38 6.42 24.11
CA ASN A 5 -13.31 5.48 24.36
C ASN A 5 -13.18 4.49 23.24
N ARG A 6 -14.31 4.08 22.69
CA ARG A 6 -14.28 3.16 21.58
C ARG A 6 -13.65 3.77 20.36
N GLN A 7 -13.95 5.05 20.12
CA GLN A 7 -13.35 5.73 18.99
C GLN A 7 -11.84 5.82 19.15
N ASN A 8 -11.39 5.94 20.37
CA ASN A 8 -9.95 6.06 20.62
C ASN A 8 -9.20 4.78 20.34
N GLN A 9 -9.88 3.64 20.27
CA GLN A 9 -9.21 2.40 19.89
C GLN A 9 -8.62 2.49 18.49
N TYR A 10 -9.30 3.24 17.62
CA TYR A 10 -8.85 3.42 16.25
C TYR A 10 -8.66 4.91 16.02
N ALA A 11 -7.87 5.51 16.89
CA ALA A 11 -7.65 6.94 16.82
C ALA A 11 -7.10 7.32 15.46
N GLU A 12 -7.58 8.41 14.95
CA GLU A 12 -7.07 8.93 13.70
C GLU A 12 -5.71 9.55 13.91
N PHE A 13 -4.88 9.41 12.93
CA PHE A 13 -3.55 9.99 12.97
C PHE A 13 -3.19 10.38 11.54
N SER A 14 -2.18 11.23 11.43
CA SER A 14 -1.68 11.62 10.12
C SER A 14 -0.60 10.65 9.68
N MET A 15 -0.72 10.18 8.46
CA MET A 15 0.29 9.34 7.85
C MET A 15 0.81 10.07 6.64
N THR A 16 2.10 10.36 6.64
CA THR A 16 2.73 11.13 5.58
C THR A 16 3.68 10.24 4.80
N ILE A 17 3.60 10.31 3.50
CA ILE A 17 4.44 9.54 2.60
C ILE A 17 5.18 10.51 1.71
N SER A 18 6.50 10.40 1.71
CA SER A 18 7.32 11.23 0.82
C SER A 18 7.32 10.61 -0.56
N THR A 19 6.97 11.38 -1.55
CA THR A 19 6.94 10.90 -2.92
C THR A 19 7.72 11.86 -3.81
N SER A 20 8.31 11.30 -4.86
CA SER A 20 9.02 12.10 -5.83
C SER A 20 8.11 12.39 -7.02
N ARG A 21 8.48 13.44 -7.75
CA ARG A 21 7.78 13.74 -9.00
C ARG A 21 7.88 12.56 -9.97
N GLU A 22 9.03 11.92 -9.99
CA GLU A 22 9.27 10.79 -10.89
C GLU A 22 8.36 9.62 -10.57
N LEU A 23 8.11 9.38 -9.28
CA LEU A 23 7.17 8.34 -8.88
C LEU A 23 5.78 8.63 -9.46
N TRP A 24 5.32 9.86 -9.34
CA TRP A 24 3.98 10.20 -9.83
C TRP A 24 3.89 10.11 -11.33
N ARG A 25 4.96 10.48 -12.05
CA ARG A 25 4.98 10.30 -13.50
C ARG A 25 4.87 8.83 -13.85
N TYR A 26 5.55 7.97 -13.11
CA TYR A 26 5.47 6.53 -13.30
C TYR A 26 4.04 6.03 -13.04
N LEU A 27 3.44 6.51 -11.95
CA LEU A 27 2.09 6.05 -11.58
C LEU A 27 1.06 6.43 -12.62
N PHE A 28 1.18 7.61 -13.20
CA PHE A 28 0.22 8.06 -14.20
C PHE A 28 0.49 7.51 -15.58
N ARG A 29 1.68 7.00 -15.82
CA ARG A 29 2.02 6.46 -17.13
C ARG A 29 1.30 5.13 -17.31
N GLY A 30 0.80 4.90 -18.50
CA GLY A 30 0.13 3.65 -18.79
C GLY A 30 -1.25 3.53 -18.19
N GLN A 31 -1.81 4.66 -17.74
CA GLN A 31 -3.14 4.65 -17.20
C GLN A 31 -4.12 4.39 -18.33
N LYS A 32 -4.95 3.39 -18.15
CA LYS A 32 -5.94 3.03 -19.17
C LYS A 32 -7.30 2.99 -18.51
N ASN A 33 -8.29 3.39 -19.29
CA ASN A 33 -9.66 3.31 -18.81
C ASN A 33 -10.13 1.89 -18.90
N SER A 34 -10.06 1.19 -17.79
CA SER A 34 -10.62 -0.13 -17.67
C SER A 34 -11.42 -0.16 -16.40
N SER A 35 -12.67 -0.53 -16.50
CA SER A 35 -13.50 -0.59 -15.32
C SER A 35 -13.16 -1.76 -14.43
N GLU A 36 -12.37 -2.71 -14.91
CA GLU A 36 -12.11 -3.93 -14.16
C GLU A 36 -10.76 -3.96 -13.49
N LYS A 37 -9.77 -3.33 -14.10
CA LYS A 37 -8.42 -3.38 -13.57
C LYS A 37 -8.07 -2.06 -12.92
N PHE A 38 -7.37 -2.14 -11.81
CA PHE A 38 -6.85 -0.94 -11.17
C PHE A 38 -5.80 -0.29 -12.07
N THR A 39 -5.72 1.03 -12.00
CA THR A 39 -4.57 1.75 -12.52
C THR A 39 -3.46 1.68 -11.48
N ARG A 40 -2.25 2.09 -11.85
CA ARG A 40 -1.14 2.15 -10.90
C ARG A 40 -1.47 3.11 -9.76
N VAL A 41 -2.13 4.22 -10.05
CA VAL A 41 -2.53 5.18 -9.01
C VAL A 41 -3.48 4.52 -8.03
N GLU A 42 -4.45 3.77 -8.54
CA GLU A 42 -5.40 3.08 -7.67
C GLU A 42 -4.72 2.01 -6.84
N ALA A 43 -3.79 1.28 -7.43
CA ALA A 43 -3.05 0.25 -6.69
C ALA A 43 -2.19 0.88 -5.60
N PHE A 44 -1.53 1.99 -5.90
CA PHE A 44 -0.73 2.69 -4.91
C PHE A 44 -1.61 3.20 -3.78
N HIS A 45 -2.76 3.76 -4.12
CA HIS A 45 -3.71 4.21 -3.11
C HIS A 45 -4.19 3.05 -2.23
N ASP A 46 -4.41 1.90 -2.84
CA ASP A 46 -4.82 0.72 -2.07
C ASP A 46 -3.75 0.33 -1.05
N LEU A 47 -2.47 0.42 -1.44
CA LEU A 47 -1.39 0.14 -0.50
C LEU A 47 -1.38 1.15 0.65
N ILE A 48 -1.66 2.41 0.35
CA ILE A 48 -1.73 3.43 1.38
C ILE A 48 -2.83 3.09 2.39
N GLU A 49 -4.01 2.71 1.88
CA GLU A 49 -5.12 2.39 2.76
C GLU A 49 -4.84 1.13 3.58
N ARG A 50 -4.18 0.14 3.00
CA ARG A 50 -3.82 -1.07 3.74
C ARG A 50 -2.81 -0.77 4.83
N GLN A 51 -1.85 0.11 4.55
CA GLN A 51 -0.87 0.49 5.56
C GLN A 51 -1.53 1.26 6.70
N TYR A 52 -2.43 2.16 6.35
CA TYR A 52 -3.14 2.92 7.37
C TYR A 52 -3.96 2.00 8.26
N ALA A 53 -4.67 1.05 7.67
CA ALA A 53 -5.47 0.11 8.43
C ALA A 53 -4.60 -0.77 9.33
N ALA A 54 -3.43 -1.18 8.84
CA ALA A 54 -2.52 -1.98 9.64
C ALA A 54 -2.04 -1.20 10.86
N LEU A 55 -1.69 0.07 10.66
CA LEU A 55 -1.22 0.91 11.75
C LEU A 55 -2.31 1.15 12.78
N GLN A 56 -3.56 1.25 12.35
CA GLN A 56 -4.67 1.39 13.30
C GLN A 56 -4.80 0.19 14.20
N GLN A 57 -4.30 -0.96 13.77
CA GLN A 57 -4.33 -2.17 14.57
C GLN A 57 -2.96 -2.48 15.17
N GLU A 58 -2.11 -1.46 15.26
CA GLU A 58 -0.80 -1.55 15.87
C GLU A 58 0.11 -2.52 15.14
N ASN A 59 -0.10 -2.65 13.85
CA ASN A 59 0.73 -3.44 12.96
C ASN A 59 1.40 -2.48 12.00
N ASP A 60 2.70 -2.60 11.80
CA ASP A 60 3.37 -1.67 10.90
C ASP A 60 3.65 -2.27 9.52
N CYS A 61 3.19 -3.49 9.26
CA CYS A 61 3.41 -4.13 7.98
C CYS A 61 2.10 -4.56 7.35
N ILE A 62 2.07 -4.50 6.03
CA ILE A 62 0.95 -5.00 5.26
C ILE A 62 1.18 -6.48 5.03
N PHE A 63 0.25 -7.30 5.50
CA PHE A 63 0.29 -8.72 5.20
C PHE A 63 -0.48 -8.95 3.91
N GLY A 64 0.23 -9.37 2.90
CA GLY A 64 -0.44 -9.62 1.64
C GLY A 64 0.57 -10.14 0.65
N SER A 65 0.27 -11.30 0.10
CA SER A 65 1.12 -11.87 -0.92
C SER A 65 0.84 -11.17 -2.24
N ILE A 66 1.76 -11.38 -3.17
CA ILE A 66 1.57 -10.91 -4.54
C ILE A 66 0.24 -11.46 -5.09
N SER A 67 -0.09 -12.69 -4.76
CA SER A 67 -1.35 -13.29 -5.21
C SER A 67 -2.56 -12.53 -4.68
N CYS A 68 -2.53 -12.14 -3.42
CA CYS A 68 -3.65 -11.38 -2.84
C CYS A 68 -3.81 -10.03 -3.51
N LEU A 69 -2.70 -9.33 -3.71
CA LEU A 69 -2.73 -8.03 -4.34
C LEU A 69 -3.16 -8.12 -5.80
N SER A 70 -2.66 -9.13 -6.51
CA SER A 70 -3.03 -9.37 -7.90
C SER A 70 -4.54 -9.55 -8.04
N ARG A 71 -5.10 -10.32 -7.12
CA ARG A 71 -6.54 -10.57 -7.13
C ARG A 71 -7.32 -9.31 -6.83
N ALA A 72 -6.86 -8.56 -5.85
CA ALA A 72 -7.54 -7.32 -5.46
C ALA A 72 -7.51 -6.29 -6.57
N TRP A 73 -6.41 -6.23 -7.32
CA TRP A 73 -6.23 -5.21 -8.35
C TRP A 73 -6.63 -5.71 -9.75
N HIS A 74 -6.97 -6.97 -9.86
CA HIS A 74 -7.30 -7.61 -11.14
C HIS A 74 -6.12 -7.55 -12.11
N TRP A 75 -4.93 -7.77 -11.58
CA TRP A 75 -3.68 -7.80 -12.35
C TRP A 75 -3.15 -9.24 -12.34
N ASP A 76 -2.30 -9.56 -13.29
CA ASP A 76 -1.58 -10.82 -13.21
C ASP A 76 -0.44 -10.67 -12.18
N ARG A 77 0.12 -11.80 -11.81
CA ARG A 77 1.12 -11.81 -10.73
C ARG A 77 2.42 -11.14 -11.15
N ASP A 78 2.80 -11.31 -12.41
CA ASP A 78 4.04 -10.71 -12.89
C ASP A 78 3.94 -9.19 -12.91
N THR A 79 2.83 -8.66 -13.35
CA THR A 79 2.60 -7.22 -13.35
C THR A 79 2.62 -6.67 -11.93
N THR A 80 1.95 -7.36 -11.01
CA THR A 80 1.93 -6.95 -9.61
C THR A 80 3.32 -6.96 -9.01
N SER A 81 4.06 -8.02 -9.25
CA SER A 81 5.42 -8.15 -8.72
C SER A 81 6.33 -7.07 -9.26
N ALA A 82 6.23 -6.77 -10.56
CA ALA A 82 7.04 -5.72 -11.17
C ALA A 82 6.70 -4.35 -10.58
N PHE A 83 5.42 -4.11 -10.34
CA PHE A 83 4.98 -2.85 -9.74
C PHE A 83 5.58 -2.67 -8.34
N ILE A 84 5.53 -3.71 -7.51
CA ILE A 84 6.09 -3.63 -6.17
C ILE A 84 7.60 -3.40 -6.25
N THR A 85 8.28 -4.09 -7.16
CA THR A 85 9.71 -3.89 -7.34
C THR A 85 10.03 -2.45 -7.74
N ASP A 86 9.22 -1.87 -8.62
CA ASP A 86 9.40 -0.49 -9.03
C ASP A 86 9.18 0.48 -7.86
N LEU A 87 8.17 0.21 -7.03
CA LEU A 87 7.94 1.04 -5.85
C LEU A 87 9.09 0.93 -4.85
N GLU A 88 9.71 -0.25 -4.75
CA GLU A 88 10.91 -0.39 -3.94
C GLU A 88 12.04 0.48 -4.47
N LYS A 89 12.20 0.53 -5.79
CA LYS A 89 13.22 1.36 -6.39
C LYS A 89 12.99 2.83 -6.15
N PHE A 90 11.72 3.24 -6.09
CA PHE A 90 11.40 4.62 -5.76
C PHE A 90 11.52 4.90 -4.26
N GLY A 91 11.76 3.88 -3.45
CA GLY A 91 11.97 4.06 -2.03
C GLY A 91 10.71 4.27 -1.21
N VAL A 92 9.54 4.00 -1.78
CA VAL A 92 8.29 4.21 -1.04
C VAL A 92 7.75 2.93 -0.41
N VAL A 93 8.30 1.79 -0.77
CA VAL A 93 7.88 0.50 -0.23
C VAL A 93 9.11 -0.30 0.12
N SER A 94 9.04 -1.03 1.21
CA SER A 94 10.07 -1.99 1.60
C SER A 94 9.42 -3.36 1.68
N ARG A 95 10.18 -4.38 1.32
CA ARG A 95 9.70 -5.74 1.34
C ARG A 95 10.52 -6.52 2.33
N TYR A 96 9.86 -7.29 3.18
CA TYR A 96 10.53 -8.09 4.22
C TYR A 96 10.03 -9.51 4.15
N ASP A 97 10.90 -10.44 4.52
CA ASP A 97 10.52 -11.83 4.69
C ASP A 97 10.50 -12.15 6.17
N ILE A 98 9.34 -12.56 6.66
CA ILE A 98 9.19 -12.99 8.05
C ILE A 98 8.82 -14.46 8.01
N GLY A 99 9.79 -15.31 8.30
CA GLY A 99 9.60 -16.73 8.12
C GLY A 99 9.35 -17.04 6.67
N LYS A 100 8.21 -17.65 6.37
CA LYS A 100 7.84 -17.97 5.00
C LYS A 100 6.90 -16.94 4.41
N ARG A 101 6.67 -15.84 5.11
CA ARG A 101 5.75 -14.81 4.65
C ARG A 101 6.51 -13.63 4.11
N ALA A 102 6.02 -13.10 3.00
CA ALA A 102 6.48 -11.82 2.50
C ALA A 102 5.53 -10.76 3.02
N VAL A 103 6.09 -9.69 3.57
CA VAL A 103 5.30 -8.57 4.03
C VAL A 103 5.84 -7.30 3.40
N LEU A 104 4.96 -6.34 3.25
CA LEU A 104 5.30 -5.05 2.68
C LEU A 104 5.13 -3.98 3.74
N LYS A 105 5.94 -2.95 3.62
CA LYS A 105 5.80 -1.79 4.48
C LYS A 105 5.93 -0.56 3.61
N LEU A 106 4.92 0.29 3.70
CA LEU A 106 4.97 1.58 3.03
C LEU A 106 5.84 2.49 3.89
N ASN A 107 6.80 3.16 3.28
CA ASN A 107 7.69 4.03 4.03
C ASN A 107 6.97 5.34 4.30
N CYS A 108 6.57 5.53 5.56
CA CYS A 108 5.74 6.65 5.95
C CYS A 108 6.15 7.13 7.33
N THR A 109 5.69 8.33 7.67
CA THR A 109 5.85 8.88 9.01
C THR A 109 4.48 9.12 9.61
N ILE A 110 4.41 8.95 10.92
CA ILE A 110 3.18 9.14 11.68
C ILE A 110 3.35 10.40 12.52
N GLY A 111 2.42 11.29 12.40
CA GLY A 111 2.53 12.52 13.17
C GLY A 111 1.25 12.95 13.81
#